data_3b2ad21a4f3e9c7878c966ef29731464
#
_entry.id   3b2ad21a4f3e9c7878c966ef29731464
#
_cell.length_a   1.000
_cell.length_b   1.000
_cell.length_c   1.000
_cell.angle_alpha   90.00
_cell.angle_beta   90.00
_cell.angle_gamma   90.00
#
_symmetry.space_group_name_H-M   'P 1'
#
loop_
_entity.id
_entity.type
_entity.pdbx_description
1 polymer ?
#
loop_
_entity_poly.entity_id
_entity_poly.type
_entity_poly.pdbx_seq_one_letter_code
_entity_poly.pdbx_strand_id
1 'polypeptide(L)'
;RLGLAGGGSDVSPYSDIYGGLILNATINLYAYCTIEETNDNKIVINSYDVCCHKIYPLAKCLDIDGEASLVKGVYNRIMRDYGLDAKSFKITTYNDAPAGSGLGTSSTMVVCVLKAFVEWFSLPLGDYELSRLAYEIERKDLGLSGGRQDQYAAAFGGFNYMEFLQNDLVIVNPLKIKRWIIDELEASMILYFTGASR
;
A
#
# COMPACT_ATOMS: atom_id res chain seq x y z
N ARG A 1 -6.91 5.90 -4.18
CA ARG A 1 -6.57 7.16 -4.87
C ARG A 1 -7.34 7.31 -6.17
N LEU A 2 -7.44 8.55 -6.67
CA LEU A 2 -7.94 8.87 -7.99
C LEU A 2 -6.77 9.31 -8.89
N GLY A 3 -6.61 8.70 -10.07
CA GLY A 3 -5.69 9.18 -11.09
C GLY A 3 -6.39 10.27 -11.90
N LEU A 4 -5.90 11.50 -11.82
CA LEU A 4 -6.46 12.65 -12.52
C LEU A 4 -5.84 12.81 -13.92
N ALA A 5 -4.55 12.52 -14.06
CA ALA A 5 -3.85 12.52 -15.35
C ALA A 5 -2.63 11.60 -15.32
N GLY A 6 -2.17 11.16 -16.49
CA GLY A 6 -0.93 10.41 -16.70
C GLY A 6 -1.00 8.93 -16.30
N GLY A 7 -2.17 8.40 -15.94
CA GLY A 7 -2.33 7.02 -15.49
C GLY A 7 -1.75 6.00 -16.46
N GLY A 8 -1.00 5.03 -15.91
CA GLY A 8 -0.28 4.01 -16.68
C GLY A 8 1.14 4.38 -17.09
N SER A 9 1.54 5.65 -17.00
CA SER A 9 2.93 6.05 -17.31
C SER A 9 3.93 5.64 -16.23
N ASP A 10 3.47 5.20 -15.06
CA ASP A 10 4.27 4.69 -13.94
C ASP A 10 4.55 3.18 -13.99
N VAL A 11 4.11 2.51 -15.06
CA VAL A 11 4.21 1.05 -15.20
C VAL A 11 5.45 0.69 -16.03
N SER A 12 6.24 -0.30 -15.54
CA SER A 12 7.33 -0.91 -16.30
C SER A 12 6.78 -1.68 -17.52
N PRO A 13 7.44 -1.66 -18.68
CA PRO A 13 8.71 -1.04 -18.99
C PRO A 13 8.61 0.43 -19.46
N TYR A 14 7.40 0.99 -19.55
CA TYR A 14 7.22 2.35 -20.07
C TYR A 14 7.96 3.39 -19.23
N SER A 15 7.74 3.39 -17.90
CA SER A 15 8.40 4.32 -16.99
C SER A 15 9.93 4.21 -16.99
N ASP A 16 10.44 3.00 -17.22
CA ASP A 16 11.87 2.73 -17.18
C ASP A 16 12.61 3.31 -18.40
N ILE A 17 11.89 3.44 -19.53
CA ILE A 17 12.43 3.91 -20.81
C ILE A 17 12.15 5.40 -21.01
N TYR A 18 10.91 5.82 -20.78
CA TYR A 18 10.43 7.17 -21.13
C TYR A 18 10.20 8.07 -19.92
N GLY A 19 10.24 7.49 -18.71
CA GLY A 19 9.75 8.15 -17.52
C GLY A 19 8.23 8.18 -17.47
N GLY A 20 7.67 8.61 -16.34
CA GLY A 20 6.23 8.74 -16.15
C GLY A 20 5.88 10.00 -15.37
N LEU A 21 4.75 10.62 -15.72
CA LEU A 21 4.23 11.79 -15.03
C LEU A 21 2.80 11.53 -14.63
N ILE A 22 2.48 11.69 -13.35
CA ILE A 22 1.15 11.42 -12.82
C ILE A 22 0.66 12.58 -11.96
N LEU A 23 -0.58 12.94 -12.17
CA LEU A 23 -1.35 13.78 -11.27
C LEU A 23 -2.40 12.89 -10.59
N ASN A 24 -2.37 12.80 -9.26
CA ASN A 24 -3.35 12.04 -8.50
C ASN A 24 -3.80 12.77 -7.22
N ALA A 25 -4.87 12.26 -6.65
CA ALA A 25 -5.39 12.68 -5.36
C ALA A 25 -5.79 11.47 -4.52
N THR A 26 -5.56 11.53 -3.22
CA THR A 26 -6.14 10.56 -2.30
C THR A 26 -7.61 10.88 -2.03
N ILE A 27 -8.34 9.89 -1.55
CA ILE A 27 -9.76 9.98 -1.22
C ILE A 27 -9.97 9.67 0.26
N ASN A 28 -11.12 10.01 0.79
CA ASN A 28 -11.49 9.78 2.20
C ASN A 28 -12.02 8.36 2.46
N LEU A 29 -11.44 7.36 1.80
CA LEU A 29 -11.60 5.95 2.10
C LEU A 29 -10.25 5.43 2.57
N TYR A 30 -10.22 4.80 3.75
CA TYR A 30 -9.00 4.48 4.46
C TYR A 30 -8.78 2.98 4.59
N ALA A 31 -7.51 2.59 4.68
CA ALA A 31 -7.11 1.29 5.17
C ALA A 31 -6.69 1.42 6.64
N TYR A 32 -7.03 0.42 7.43
CA TYR A 32 -6.74 0.38 8.86
C TYR A 32 -5.96 -0.89 9.18
N CYS A 33 -4.98 -0.74 10.05
CA CYS A 33 -4.18 -1.86 10.55
C CYS A 33 -3.90 -1.66 12.04
N THR A 34 -4.17 -2.68 12.84
CA THR A 34 -3.86 -2.71 14.26
C THR A 34 -2.98 -3.93 14.54
N ILE A 35 -1.90 -3.74 15.30
CA ILE A 35 -1.05 -4.81 15.81
C ILE A 35 -1.16 -4.83 17.33
N GLU A 36 -1.49 -5.99 17.88
CA GLU A 36 -1.56 -6.27 19.31
C GLU A 36 -0.49 -7.32 19.64
N GLU A 37 0.52 -6.97 20.47
CA GLU A 37 1.51 -7.93 20.93
C GLU A 37 0.86 -8.94 21.89
N THR A 38 1.14 -10.22 21.71
CA THR A 38 0.63 -11.33 22.53
C THR A 38 1.78 -12.18 23.09
N ASN A 39 1.46 -13.16 23.94
CA ASN A 39 2.47 -14.05 24.54
C ASN A 39 2.11 -15.54 24.37
N ASP A 40 1.39 -15.87 23.30
CA ASP A 40 0.83 -17.20 23.07
C ASP A 40 1.60 -18.05 22.04
N ASN A 41 2.80 -17.59 21.63
CA ASN A 41 3.63 -18.21 20.60
C ASN A 41 2.91 -18.40 19.25
N LYS A 42 2.05 -17.45 18.89
CA LYS A 42 1.27 -17.46 17.65
C LYS A 42 1.33 -16.13 16.92
N ILE A 43 1.03 -16.19 15.62
CA ILE A 43 0.74 -15.06 14.77
C ILE A 43 -0.69 -15.21 14.30
N VAL A 44 -1.56 -14.25 14.65
CA VAL A 44 -2.97 -14.24 14.27
C VAL A 44 -3.20 -13.14 13.25
N ILE A 45 -3.74 -13.49 12.08
CA ILE A 45 -4.05 -12.53 11.02
C ILE A 45 -5.57 -12.50 10.81
N ASN A 46 -6.15 -11.32 11.02
CA ASN A 46 -7.56 -11.04 10.79
C ASN A 46 -7.68 -9.96 9.69
N SER A 47 -8.17 -10.32 8.51
CA SER A 47 -8.42 -9.38 7.42
C SER A 47 -9.93 -9.37 7.14
N TYR A 48 -10.61 -8.35 7.66
CA TYR A 48 -12.08 -8.28 7.58
C TYR A 48 -12.58 -8.03 6.15
N ASP A 49 -11.83 -7.27 5.37
CA ASP A 49 -12.16 -6.93 3.97
C ASP A 49 -12.16 -8.16 3.03
N VAL A 50 -11.40 -9.19 3.37
CA VAL A 50 -11.33 -10.46 2.63
C VAL A 50 -11.84 -11.66 3.44
N CYS A 51 -12.51 -11.41 4.57
CA CYS A 51 -13.07 -12.44 5.45
C CYS A 51 -12.04 -13.54 5.84
N CYS A 52 -10.79 -13.16 6.04
CA CYS A 52 -9.70 -14.07 6.38
C CYS A 52 -9.39 -14.02 7.87
N HIS A 53 -9.44 -15.20 8.53
CA HIS A 53 -8.98 -15.38 9.90
C HIS A 53 -8.04 -16.58 9.93
N LYS A 54 -6.76 -16.34 10.22
CA LYS A 54 -5.72 -17.37 10.21
C LYS A 54 -4.83 -17.29 11.43
N ILE A 55 -4.43 -18.46 11.91
CA ILE A 55 -3.53 -18.61 13.05
C ILE A 55 -2.32 -19.43 12.59
N TYR A 56 -1.14 -18.88 12.78
CA TYR A 56 0.13 -19.51 12.45
C TYR A 56 0.95 -19.72 13.73
N PRO A 57 1.78 -20.76 13.80
CA PRO A 57 2.80 -20.86 14.84
C PRO A 57 3.79 -19.68 14.70
N LEU A 58 4.39 -19.28 15.81
CA LEU A 58 5.41 -18.23 15.79
C LEU A 58 6.59 -18.66 14.91
N ALA A 59 6.90 -17.87 13.90
CA ALA A 59 7.98 -18.11 12.94
C ALA A 59 8.54 -16.78 12.40
N LYS A 60 9.82 -16.78 12.00
CA LYS A 60 10.45 -15.60 11.34
C LYS A 60 10.02 -15.43 9.88
N CYS A 61 9.45 -16.45 9.27
CA CYS A 61 8.95 -16.43 7.90
C CYS A 61 7.65 -17.24 7.83
N LEU A 62 6.65 -16.71 7.13
CA LEU A 62 5.37 -17.37 6.88
C LEU A 62 5.26 -17.74 5.41
N ASP A 63 4.77 -18.93 5.12
CA ASP A 63 4.56 -19.39 3.74
C ASP A 63 3.51 -18.53 3.03
N ILE A 64 3.80 -18.11 1.79
CA ILE A 64 2.88 -17.36 0.95
C ILE A 64 1.99 -18.35 0.20
N ASP A 65 0.85 -18.69 0.77
CA ASP A 65 -0.11 -19.69 0.29
C ASP A 65 -1.36 -19.09 -0.39
N GLY A 66 -1.31 -17.80 -0.70
CA GLY A 66 -2.42 -17.05 -1.30
C GLY A 66 -3.35 -16.38 -0.28
N GLU A 67 -3.49 -16.94 0.93
CA GLU A 67 -4.29 -16.32 1.98
C GLU A 67 -3.50 -15.31 2.79
N ALA A 68 -4.09 -14.13 3.05
CA ALA A 68 -3.43 -13.02 3.74
C ALA A 68 -2.03 -12.68 3.19
N SER A 69 -1.81 -12.90 1.89
CA SER A 69 -0.48 -12.81 1.24
C SER A 69 0.15 -11.43 1.40
N LEU A 70 -0.64 -10.34 1.39
CA LEU A 70 -0.14 -8.99 1.59
C LEU A 70 0.48 -8.82 2.98
N VAL A 71 -0.21 -9.25 4.04
CA VAL A 71 0.28 -9.18 5.42
C VAL A 71 1.52 -10.03 5.60
N LYS A 72 1.52 -11.27 5.09
CA LYS A 72 2.66 -12.18 5.16
C LYS A 72 3.87 -11.65 4.38
N GLY A 73 3.66 -11.09 3.20
CA GLY A 73 4.71 -10.48 2.39
C GLY A 73 5.40 -9.34 3.13
N VAL A 74 4.63 -8.45 3.75
CA VAL A 74 5.16 -7.37 4.58
C VAL A 74 5.93 -7.92 5.78
N TYR A 75 5.33 -8.84 6.53
CA TYR A 75 5.98 -9.46 7.69
C TYR A 75 7.31 -10.10 7.32
N ASN A 76 7.31 -10.98 6.32
CA ASN A 76 8.50 -11.69 5.88
C ASN A 76 9.62 -10.73 5.42
N ARG A 77 9.24 -9.66 4.72
CA ARG A 77 10.18 -8.65 4.24
C ARG A 77 10.83 -7.90 5.40
N ILE A 78 10.04 -7.43 6.36
CA ILE A 78 10.53 -6.72 7.56
C ILE A 78 11.44 -7.63 8.39
N MET A 79 11.01 -8.86 8.65
CA MET A 79 11.82 -9.82 9.43
C MET A 79 13.17 -10.10 8.78
N ARG A 80 13.18 -10.25 7.44
CA ARG A 80 14.39 -10.51 6.67
C ARG A 80 15.34 -9.31 6.63
N ASP A 81 14.83 -8.14 6.27
CA ASP A 81 15.66 -6.96 5.99
C ASP A 81 16.24 -6.33 7.26
N TYR A 82 15.55 -6.48 8.40
CA TYR A 82 15.97 -5.92 9.68
C TYR A 82 16.49 -6.96 10.67
N GLY A 83 16.48 -8.25 10.33
CA GLY A 83 17.03 -9.32 11.17
C GLY A 83 16.34 -9.43 12.54
N LEU A 84 15.03 -9.13 12.61
CA LEU A 84 14.28 -9.05 13.85
C LEU A 84 14.01 -10.44 14.45
N ASP A 85 13.80 -10.47 15.75
CA ASP A 85 13.30 -11.66 16.43
C ASP A 85 11.78 -11.73 16.33
N ALA A 86 11.28 -12.95 16.07
CA ALA A 86 9.84 -13.18 15.95
C ALA A 86 9.17 -12.94 17.31
N LYS A 87 8.10 -12.15 17.29
CA LYS A 87 7.22 -11.90 18.43
C LYS A 87 5.82 -12.37 18.11
N SER A 88 5.10 -12.84 19.13
CA SER A 88 3.70 -13.19 19.01
C SER A 88 2.86 -11.93 18.87
N PHE A 89 1.94 -11.92 17.90
CA PHE A 89 1.05 -10.80 17.71
C PHE A 89 -0.25 -11.22 17.03
N LYS A 90 -1.24 -10.37 17.20
CA LYS A 90 -2.46 -10.38 16.41
C LYS A 90 -2.50 -9.12 15.56
N ILE A 91 -2.63 -9.28 14.26
CA ILE A 91 -2.83 -8.18 13.33
C ILE A 91 -4.26 -8.20 12.80
N THR A 92 -4.88 -7.04 12.78
CA THR A 92 -6.24 -6.85 12.26
C THR A 92 -6.22 -5.78 11.19
N THR A 93 -6.74 -6.11 10.00
CA THR A 93 -6.83 -5.19 8.87
C THR A 93 -8.27 -4.99 8.41
N TYR A 94 -8.57 -3.78 7.93
CA TYR A 94 -9.85 -3.41 7.35
C TYR A 94 -9.65 -2.33 6.29
N ASN A 95 -10.47 -2.33 5.24
CA ASN A 95 -10.42 -1.33 4.18
C ASN A 95 -11.84 -0.81 3.89
N ASP A 96 -12.01 0.52 3.86
CA ASP A 96 -13.29 1.15 3.50
C ASP A 96 -13.64 0.93 2.03
N ALA A 97 -12.62 0.85 1.15
CA ALA A 97 -12.83 0.63 -0.26
C ALA A 97 -12.88 -0.86 -0.60
N PRO A 98 -13.85 -1.33 -1.40
CA PRO A 98 -13.94 -2.73 -1.79
C PRO A 98 -12.68 -3.22 -2.52
N ALA A 99 -12.29 -4.47 -2.27
CA ALA A 99 -11.22 -5.12 -3.01
C ALA A 99 -11.55 -5.16 -4.51
N GLY A 100 -10.56 -4.93 -5.36
CA GLY A 100 -10.74 -4.93 -6.81
C GLY A 100 -11.49 -3.71 -7.40
N SER A 101 -11.76 -2.69 -6.59
CA SER A 101 -12.45 -1.46 -7.03
C SER A 101 -11.64 -0.57 -7.98
N GLY A 102 -10.35 -0.86 -8.19
CA GLY A 102 -9.45 -0.02 -9.00
C GLY A 102 -8.97 1.26 -8.27
N LEU A 103 -9.30 1.41 -6.99
CA LEU A 103 -8.92 2.57 -6.17
C LEU A 103 -7.53 2.44 -5.52
N GLY A 104 -6.76 1.38 -5.84
CA GLY A 104 -5.44 1.12 -5.25
C GLY A 104 -5.50 0.50 -3.86
N THR A 105 -6.57 -0.26 -3.56
CA THR A 105 -6.82 -0.84 -2.23
C THR A 105 -5.72 -1.80 -1.77
N SER A 106 -5.20 -2.64 -2.65
CA SER A 106 -4.10 -3.57 -2.35
C SER A 106 -2.85 -2.81 -1.89
N SER A 107 -2.39 -1.87 -2.70
CA SER A 107 -1.18 -1.08 -2.40
C SER A 107 -1.36 -0.23 -1.14
N THR A 108 -2.56 0.34 -0.94
CA THR A 108 -2.88 1.09 0.29
C THR A 108 -2.81 0.17 1.52
N MET A 109 -3.30 -1.08 1.41
CA MET A 109 -3.22 -2.05 2.50
C MET A 109 -1.76 -2.43 2.79
N VAL A 110 -0.93 -2.67 1.77
CA VAL A 110 0.50 -2.96 1.98
C VAL A 110 1.20 -1.81 2.69
N VAL A 111 0.97 -0.56 2.26
CA VAL A 111 1.53 0.63 2.92
C VAL A 111 1.04 0.74 4.37
N CYS A 112 -0.26 0.51 4.61
CA CYS A 112 -0.86 0.57 5.94
C CYS A 112 -0.26 -0.49 6.89
N VAL A 113 -0.16 -1.74 6.45
CA VAL A 113 0.45 -2.84 7.23
C VAL A 113 1.93 -2.57 7.46
N LEU A 114 2.64 -2.13 6.42
CA LEU A 114 4.06 -1.80 6.54
C LEU A 114 4.29 -0.68 7.55
N LYS A 115 3.46 0.38 7.51
CA LYS A 115 3.52 1.49 8.48
C LYS A 115 3.27 1.00 9.91
N ALA A 116 2.32 0.09 10.12
CA ALA A 116 2.06 -0.50 11.43
C ALA A 116 3.27 -1.27 11.97
N PHE A 117 3.96 -2.06 11.15
CA PHE A 117 5.20 -2.73 11.54
C PHE A 117 6.35 -1.75 11.80
N VAL A 118 6.47 -0.69 10.98
CA VAL A 118 7.47 0.38 11.17
C VAL A 118 7.29 1.04 12.53
N GLU A 119 6.08 1.38 12.92
CA GLU A 119 5.78 1.95 14.24
C GLU A 119 6.04 0.93 15.36
N TRP A 120 5.57 -0.31 15.22
CA TRP A 120 5.71 -1.34 16.25
C TRP A 120 7.18 -1.67 16.56
N PHE A 121 8.02 -1.78 15.52
CA PHE A 121 9.45 -2.07 15.68
C PHE A 121 10.33 -0.81 15.72
N SER A 122 9.74 0.40 15.65
CA SER A 122 10.45 1.69 15.63
C SER A 122 11.52 1.74 14.53
N LEU A 123 11.16 1.33 13.30
CA LEU A 123 12.08 1.31 12.17
C LEU A 123 12.28 2.71 11.57
N PRO A 124 13.49 3.07 11.14
CA PRO A 124 13.80 4.40 10.63
C PRO A 124 13.44 4.54 9.13
N LEU A 125 12.16 4.40 8.78
CA LEU A 125 11.66 4.53 7.40
C LEU A 125 10.81 5.80 7.26
N GLY A 126 11.23 6.67 6.34
CA GLY A 126 10.44 7.80 5.86
C GLY A 126 9.47 7.40 4.74
N ASP A 127 8.64 8.36 4.27
CA ASP A 127 7.58 8.08 3.30
C ASP A 127 8.11 7.56 1.95
N TYR A 128 9.29 8.00 1.51
CA TYR A 128 9.91 7.51 0.28
C TYR A 128 10.38 6.05 0.41
N GLU A 129 11.07 5.72 1.50
CA GLU A 129 11.55 4.36 1.77
C GLU A 129 10.36 3.42 1.96
N LEU A 130 9.33 3.87 2.68
CA LEU A 130 8.09 3.14 2.91
C LEU A 130 7.39 2.81 1.58
N SER A 131 7.23 3.81 0.70
CA SER A 131 6.60 3.64 -0.61
C SER A 131 7.37 2.69 -1.51
N ARG A 132 8.71 2.86 -1.56
CA ARG A 132 9.59 1.99 -2.34
C ARG A 132 9.53 0.55 -1.84
N LEU A 133 9.62 0.36 -0.52
CA LEU A 133 9.56 -0.97 0.09
C LEU A 133 8.20 -1.64 -0.16
N ALA A 134 7.10 -0.90 -0.03
CA ALA A 134 5.76 -1.40 -0.36
C ALA A 134 5.65 -1.84 -1.83
N TYR A 135 6.18 -1.05 -2.76
CA TYR A 135 6.24 -1.42 -4.17
C TYR A 135 7.06 -2.71 -4.39
N GLU A 136 8.23 -2.82 -3.78
CA GLU A 136 9.07 -4.02 -3.90
C GLU A 136 8.38 -5.26 -3.35
N ILE A 137 7.70 -5.16 -2.20
CA ILE A 137 6.93 -6.27 -1.64
C ILE A 137 5.84 -6.71 -2.62
N GLU A 138 5.04 -5.79 -3.14
CA GLU A 138 3.96 -6.16 -4.06
C GLU A 138 4.47 -6.73 -5.39
N ARG A 139 5.47 -6.09 -6.01
CA ARG A 139 5.88 -6.43 -7.38
C ARG A 139 6.95 -7.49 -7.46
N LYS A 140 7.92 -7.48 -6.52
CA LYS A 140 9.05 -8.42 -6.55
C LYS A 140 8.81 -9.63 -5.64
N ASP A 141 8.37 -9.42 -4.38
CA ASP A 141 8.22 -10.51 -3.43
C ASP A 141 6.90 -11.29 -3.66
N LEU A 142 5.80 -10.62 -3.98
CA LEU A 142 4.48 -11.23 -4.21
C LEU A 142 4.12 -11.42 -5.68
N GLY A 143 4.87 -10.84 -6.63
CA GLY A 143 4.63 -10.98 -8.06
C GLY A 143 3.34 -10.35 -8.58
N LEU A 144 2.77 -9.39 -7.85
CA LEU A 144 1.53 -8.71 -8.25
C LEU A 144 1.81 -7.68 -9.36
N SER A 145 0.90 -7.58 -10.34
CA SER A 145 1.03 -6.60 -11.42
C SER A 145 0.59 -5.21 -10.99
N GLY A 146 1.18 -4.16 -11.59
CA GLY A 146 0.77 -2.76 -11.40
C GLY A 146 1.93 -1.77 -11.45
N GLY A 147 1.58 -0.48 -11.37
CA GLY A 147 2.54 0.62 -11.33
C GLY A 147 3.02 0.96 -9.92
N ARG A 148 3.64 2.13 -9.81
CA ARG A 148 4.28 2.62 -8.57
C ARG A 148 3.46 3.68 -7.85
N GLN A 149 2.50 4.33 -8.53
CA GLN A 149 1.81 5.51 -8.01
C GLN A 149 0.98 5.25 -6.75
N ASP A 150 0.42 4.03 -6.61
CA ASP A 150 -0.50 3.70 -5.53
C ASP A 150 0.17 3.72 -4.16
N GLN A 151 1.37 3.16 -4.07
CA GLN A 151 2.16 3.12 -2.83
C GLN A 151 2.59 4.52 -2.40
N TYR A 152 3.06 5.33 -3.36
CA TYR A 152 3.44 6.73 -3.07
C TYR A 152 2.22 7.58 -2.71
N ALA A 153 1.10 7.43 -3.41
CA ALA A 153 -0.12 8.13 -3.05
C ALA A 153 -0.61 7.78 -1.64
N ALA A 154 -0.55 6.50 -1.25
CA ALA A 154 -0.97 6.05 0.07
C ALA A 154 -0.07 6.56 1.20
N ALA A 155 1.24 6.69 0.96
CA ALA A 155 2.18 7.18 1.96
C ALA A 155 2.14 8.69 2.13
N PHE A 156 2.11 9.45 1.01
CA PHE A 156 2.16 10.91 1.03
C PHE A 156 0.81 11.58 1.26
N GLY A 157 -0.27 10.97 0.80
CA GLY A 157 -1.61 11.56 0.90
C GLY A 157 -1.82 12.84 0.06
N GLY A 158 -3.03 13.36 0.03
CA GLY A 158 -3.36 14.63 -0.62
C GLY A 158 -3.32 14.61 -2.14
N PHE A 159 -3.07 15.77 -2.74
CA PHE A 159 -2.87 15.95 -4.17
C PHE A 159 -1.39 15.93 -4.50
N ASN A 160 -0.97 15.07 -5.44
CA ASN A 160 0.43 14.92 -5.78
C ASN A 160 0.65 14.96 -7.30
N TYR A 161 1.69 15.69 -7.70
CA TYR A 161 2.33 15.55 -8.98
C TYR A 161 3.56 14.68 -8.81
N MET A 162 3.59 13.53 -9.46
CA MET A 162 4.63 12.53 -9.31
C MET A 162 5.39 12.36 -10.61
N GLU A 163 6.71 12.28 -10.50
CA GLU A 163 7.64 12.00 -11.60
C GLU A 163 8.33 10.66 -11.36
N PHE A 164 8.17 9.75 -12.30
CA PHE A 164 8.82 8.44 -12.28
C PHE A 164 9.94 8.49 -13.31
N LEU A 165 11.17 8.61 -12.81
CA LEU A 165 12.34 8.76 -13.65
C LEU A 165 13.00 7.40 -13.92
N GLN A 166 13.90 7.39 -14.89
CA GLN A 166 14.78 6.25 -15.13
C GLN A 166 15.62 5.95 -13.85
N ASN A 167 16.08 4.74 -13.68
CA ASN A 167 16.84 4.28 -12.50
C ASN A 167 16.03 4.22 -11.19
N ASP A 168 14.73 3.96 -11.28
CA ASP A 168 13.83 3.79 -10.13
C ASP A 168 13.68 5.04 -9.23
N LEU A 169 14.12 6.20 -9.69
CA LEU A 169 13.95 7.45 -8.95
C LEU A 169 12.51 7.96 -9.09
N VAL A 170 11.90 8.27 -7.97
CA VAL A 170 10.55 8.86 -7.90
C VAL A 170 10.63 10.20 -7.16
N ILE A 171 10.01 11.22 -7.75
CA ILE A 171 9.87 12.53 -7.13
C ILE A 171 8.38 12.75 -6.88
N VAL A 172 8.02 13.02 -5.64
CA VAL A 172 6.66 13.38 -5.25
C VAL A 172 6.61 14.85 -4.90
N ASN A 173 5.77 15.59 -5.61
CA ASN A 173 5.52 17.01 -5.36
C ASN A 173 4.10 17.17 -4.79
N PRO A 174 3.92 17.26 -3.46
CA PRO A 174 2.63 17.54 -2.86
C PRO A 174 2.13 18.93 -3.28
N LEU A 175 0.91 19.00 -3.80
CA LEU A 175 0.33 20.22 -4.33
C LEU A 175 -0.54 20.93 -3.28
N LYS A 176 -0.27 22.20 -3.05
CA LYS A 176 -1.10 23.05 -2.19
C LYS A 176 -2.30 23.59 -2.96
N ILE A 177 -3.37 22.81 -3.00
CA ILE A 177 -4.61 23.20 -3.68
C ILE A 177 -5.50 23.99 -2.71
N LYS A 178 -6.08 25.09 -3.20
CA LYS A 178 -7.03 25.89 -2.42
C LYS A 178 -8.32 25.09 -2.20
N ARG A 179 -8.89 25.17 -0.99
CA ARG A 179 -10.06 24.37 -0.60
C ARG A 179 -11.24 24.52 -1.58
N TRP A 180 -11.54 25.70 -2.03
CA TRP A 180 -12.64 25.92 -2.97
C TRP A 180 -12.46 25.19 -4.32
N ILE A 181 -11.20 24.99 -4.79
CA ILE A 181 -10.92 24.21 -6.01
C ILE A 181 -11.19 22.73 -5.75
N ILE A 182 -10.84 22.24 -4.56
CA ILE A 182 -11.12 20.84 -4.16
C ILE A 182 -12.62 20.63 -4.08
N ASP A 183 -13.36 21.55 -3.46
CA ASP A 183 -14.81 21.46 -3.30
C ASP A 183 -15.52 21.48 -4.68
N GLU A 184 -15.05 22.31 -5.62
CA GLU A 184 -15.58 22.35 -6.99
C GLU A 184 -15.29 21.05 -7.75
N LEU A 185 -14.08 20.49 -7.60
CA LEU A 185 -13.72 19.20 -8.18
C LEU A 185 -14.60 18.08 -7.61
N GLU A 186 -14.72 17.99 -6.27
CA GLU A 186 -15.57 17.00 -5.61
C GLU A 186 -17.03 17.08 -6.08
N ALA A 187 -17.58 18.28 -6.20
CA ALA A 187 -18.96 18.51 -6.66
C ALA A 187 -19.18 18.13 -8.13
N SER A 188 -18.13 18.15 -8.95
CA SER A 188 -18.20 17.83 -10.38
C SER A 188 -17.89 16.37 -10.72
N MET A 189 -17.35 15.60 -9.76
CA MET A 189 -17.00 14.20 -9.99
C MET A 189 -18.17 13.26 -9.77
N ILE A 190 -18.24 12.22 -10.61
CA ILE A 190 -19.15 11.08 -10.45
C ILE A 190 -18.31 9.82 -10.39
N LEU A 191 -18.48 9.04 -9.32
CA LEU A 191 -17.90 7.71 -9.21
C LEU A 191 -18.87 6.68 -9.80
N TYR A 192 -18.47 6.04 -10.89
CA TYR A 192 -19.25 4.98 -11.53
C TYR A 192 -18.56 3.63 -11.37
N PHE A 193 -19.26 2.67 -10.75
CA PHE A 193 -18.78 1.30 -10.62
C PHE A 193 -19.21 0.46 -11.82
N THR A 194 -18.26 -0.08 -12.56
CA THR A 194 -18.50 -0.85 -13.81
C THR A 194 -18.98 -2.27 -13.57
N GLY A 195 -18.99 -2.75 -12.32
CA GLY A 195 -19.37 -4.12 -11.96
C GLY A 195 -18.26 -5.17 -12.20
N ALA A 196 -17.11 -4.77 -12.73
CA ALA A 196 -15.97 -5.66 -12.93
C ALA A 196 -14.85 -5.30 -11.96
N SER A 197 -14.34 -6.31 -11.22
CA SER A 197 -13.09 -6.20 -10.48
C SER A 197 -11.91 -6.47 -11.41
N ARG A 198 -10.80 -5.78 -11.18
CA ARG A 198 -9.52 -6.02 -11.86
C ARG A 198 -8.66 -7.01 -11.08
#